data_a9487971841b3a5fb016da4f648dac71
#
_entry.id   a9487971841b3a5fb016da4f648dac71
#
_cell.length_a   1.000
_cell.length_b   1.000
_cell.length_c   1.000
_cell.angle_alpha   90.00
_cell.angle_beta   90.00
_cell.angle_gamma   90.00
#
_symmetry.space_group_name_H-M   'P 1'
#
loop_
_entity.id
_entity.type
_entity.pdbx_description
1 polymer ?
#
loop_
_entity_poly.entity_id
_entity_poly.type
_entity_poly.pdbx_seq_one_letter_code
_entity_poly.pdbx_strand_id
1 'polypeptide(L)'
;ITMGIIVYCLVGFNLMYPGDFNIIGAFGGILGFAGLGLDAIAASDLAYNDGYTYWTDFLFQAMFAATAGTIISGAVAERIKINSFMLIVFLYVAIVYPIVGSWQWGSGFLSTLTEEVGFYDFAGSTLVHSVGGWGALVIISLLGARKGKFDINGNAVAIPGSNIPLSA
;
A
#
# COMPACT_ATOMS: atom_id res chain seq x y z
N ILE A 1 9.04 -3.24 6.23
CA ILE A 1 8.39 -2.16 6.99
C ILE A 1 9.22 -0.89 6.91
N THR A 2 10.44 -0.84 7.46
CA THR A 2 11.27 0.39 7.53
C THR A 2 11.44 1.08 6.19
N MET A 3 11.78 0.33 5.13
CA MET A 3 11.88 0.89 3.78
C MET A 3 10.55 1.49 3.30
N GLY A 4 9.43 0.83 3.58
CA GLY A 4 8.12 1.35 3.24
C GLY A 4 7.83 2.69 3.91
N ILE A 5 8.13 2.82 5.20
CA ILE A 5 7.96 4.08 5.94
C ILE A 5 8.83 5.20 5.35
N ILE A 6 10.10 4.92 5.08
CA ILE A 6 11.03 5.92 4.50
C ILE A 6 10.55 6.38 3.13
N VAL A 7 10.17 5.46 2.27
CA VAL A 7 9.69 5.77 0.91
C VAL A 7 8.37 6.53 0.97
N TYR A 8 7.47 6.15 1.87
CA TYR A 8 6.22 6.84 2.08
C TYR A 8 6.42 8.27 2.60
N CYS A 9 7.39 8.47 3.49
CA CYS A 9 7.81 9.80 3.97
C CYS A 9 8.33 10.69 2.83
N LEU A 10 9.11 10.13 1.91
CA LEU A 10 9.74 10.91 0.85
C LEU A 10 8.79 11.26 -0.31
N VAL A 11 7.89 10.37 -0.64
CA VAL A 11 7.04 10.47 -1.84
C VAL A 11 5.58 10.14 -1.54
N GLY A 12 5.33 9.03 -0.86
CA GLY A 12 4.01 8.42 -0.81
C GLY A 12 2.96 9.27 -0.10
N PHE A 13 3.31 9.97 0.97
CA PHE A 13 2.35 10.78 1.71
C PHE A 13 1.80 11.92 0.85
N ASN A 14 2.66 12.65 0.15
CA ASN A 14 2.26 13.75 -0.72
C ASN A 14 1.63 13.31 -2.05
N LEU A 15 1.79 12.03 -2.41
CA LEU A 15 1.09 11.43 -3.53
C LEU A 15 -0.31 10.93 -3.12
N MET A 16 -0.46 10.51 -1.87
CA MET A 16 -1.76 10.11 -1.30
C MET A 16 -2.62 11.32 -0.92
N TYR A 17 -2.01 12.37 -0.40
CA TYR A 17 -2.66 13.62 -0.01
C TYR A 17 -2.13 14.80 -0.83
N PRO A 18 -2.47 14.85 -2.14
CA PRO A 18 -1.92 15.88 -3.03
C PRO A 18 -2.49 17.27 -2.78
N GLY A 19 -3.56 17.42 -2.02
CA GLY A 19 -4.37 18.64 -1.95
C GLY A 19 -5.14 18.85 -3.25
N ASP A 20 -4.41 19.16 -4.32
CA ASP A 20 -4.95 19.29 -5.66
C ASP A 20 -4.52 18.15 -6.57
N PHE A 21 -5.43 17.61 -7.39
CA PHE A 21 -5.12 16.61 -8.40
C PHE A 21 -4.57 17.28 -9.67
N ASN A 22 -3.35 17.82 -9.54
CA ASN A 22 -2.70 18.67 -10.51
C ASN A 22 -2.11 17.95 -11.73
N ILE A 23 -2.10 16.61 -11.74
CA ILE A 23 -1.60 15.81 -12.86
C ILE A 23 -2.76 15.24 -13.68
N ILE A 24 -3.72 14.56 -13.04
CA ILE A 24 -4.95 14.06 -13.68
C ILE A 24 -6.13 14.36 -12.76
N GLY A 25 -6.79 15.49 -13.00
CA GLY A 25 -7.96 15.94 -12.25
C GLY A 25 -9.31 15.41 -12.76
N ALA A 26 -9.32 14.52 -13.76
CA ALA A 26 -10.54 13.96 -14.30
C ALA A 26 -11.33 13.19 -13.23
N PHE A 27 -12.69 13.19 -13.40
CA PHE A 27 -13.64 12.49 -12.52
C PHE A 27 -13.58 12.87 -11.03
N GLY A 28 -13.02 14.02 -10.68
CA GLY A 28 -12.86 14.46 -9.29
C GLY A 28 -11.50 14.14 -8.66
N GLY A 29 -10.54 13.65 -9.46
CA GLY A 29 -9.16 13.50 -9.06
C GLY A 29 -8.63 12.05 -9.12
N ILE A 30 -7.72 11.81 -10.06
CA ILE A 30 -7.07 10.51 -10.25
C ILE A 30 -5.62 10.54 -9.78
N LEU A 31 -4.88 11.61 -10.10
CA LEU A 31 -3.46 11.73 -9.80
C LEU A 31 -3.08 13.18 -9.50
N GLY A 32 -2.46 13.38 -8.37
CA GLY A 32 -1.85 14.63 -7.97
C GLY A 32 -0.57 14.38 -7.17
N PHE A 33 0.25 15.41 -7.00
CA PHE A 33 1.47 15.32 -6.23
C PHE A 33 1.81 16.67 -5.61
N ALA A 34 1.94 16.72 -4.28
CA ALA A 34 2.23 17.94 -3.52
C ALA A 34 3.73 18.22 -3.35
N GLY A 35 4.61 17.33 -3.82
CA GLY A 35 6.06 17.52 -3.71
C GLY A 35 6.77 16.41 -2.94
N LEU A 36 8.08 16.57 -2.74
CA LEU A 36 8.91 15.60 -2.03
C LEU A 36 9.03 15.94 -0.54
N GLY A 37 9.04 14.90 0.28
CA GLY A 37 9.22 15.01 1.72
C GLY A 37 7.93 15.44 2.44
N LEU A 38 8.01 15.63 3.75
CA LEU A 38 6.88 16.07 4.56
C LEU A 38 6.83 17.60 4.63
N ASP A 39 5.63 18.16 4.61
CA ASP A 39 5.44 19.60 4.68
C ASP A 39 5.58 20.10 6.12
N ALA A 40 6.65 20.82 6.41
CA ALA A 40 6.93 21.38 7.73
C ALA A 40 5.91 22.47 8.12
N ILE A 41 5.28 23.15 7.17
CA ILE A 41 4.26 24.18 7.43
C ILE A 41 2.95 23.50 7.82
N ALA A 42 2.50 22.56 7.03
CA ALA A 42 1.33 21.75 7.37
C ALA A 42 1.52 20.99 8.68
N ALA A 43 2.73 20.52 8.95
CA ALA A 43 3.07 19.84 10.21
C ALA A 43 3.02 20.75 11.45
N SER A 44 3.16 22.06 11.28
CA SER A 44 3.04 23.05 12.38
C SER A 44 1.60 23.49 12.64
N ASP A 45 0.66 23.16 11.74
CA ASP A 45 -0.75 23.53 11.87
C ASP A 45 -1.44 22.58 12.89
N LEU A 46 -1.81 23.15 14.03
CA LEU A 46 -2.55 22.43 15.06
C LEU A 46 -4.02 22.20 14.69
N ALA A 47 -4.51 22.90 13.67
CA ALA A 47 -5.86 22.77 13.12
C ALA A 47 -5.91 21.87 11.87
N TYR A 48 -4.88 21.06 11.63
CA TYR A 48 -4.79 20.16 10.49
C TYR A 48 -6.03 19.26 10.35
N ASN A 49 -6.53 18.74 11.46
CA ASN A 49 -7.78 17.97 11.53
C ASN A 49 -8.36 18.08 12.94
N ASP A 50 -9.69 18.03 13.06
CA ASP A 50 -10.39 18.15 14.36
C ASP A 50 -10.03 17.03 15.37
N GLY A 51 -9.57 15.89 14.90
CA GLY A 51 -9.29 14.72 15.75
C GLY A 51 -7.83 14.35 15.91
N TYR A 52 -6.93 14.82 15.05
CA TYR A 52 -5.52 14.41 15.07
C TYR A 52 -4.60 15.39 14.33
N THR A 53 -3.30 15.32 14.65
CA THR A 53 -2.28 16.17 14.03
C THR A 53 -1.79 15.56 12.71
N TYR A 54 -1.14 16.38 11.88
CA TYR A 54 -0.43 15.95 10.68
C TYR A 54 0.53 14.77 10.93
N TRP A 55 1.28 14.80 12.05
CA TRP A 55 2.21 13.73 12.40
C TRP A 55 1.52 12.42 12.76
N THR A 56 0.35 12.52 13.40
CA THR A 56 -0.47 11.34 13.71
C THR A 56 -1.00 10.71 12.44
N ASP A 57 -1.50 11.50 11.50
CA ASP A 57 -1.96 11.03 10.20
C ASP A 57 -0.83 10.40 9.40
N PHE A 58 0.30 11.10 9.27
CA PHE A 58 1.46 10.56 8.59
C PHE A 58 1.89 9.20 9.15
N LEU A 59 2.03 9.09 10.47
CA LEU A 59 2.49 7.85 11.10
C LEU A 59 1.48 6.71 10.90
N PHE A 60 0.21 7.01 11.06
CA PHE A 60 -0.88 6.05 10.84
C PHE A 60 -0.88 5.53 9.39
N GLN A 61 -0.83 6.42 8.44
CA GLN A 61 -0.82 6.06 7.02
C GLN A 61 0.49 5.40 6.58
N ALA A 62 1.62 5.76 7.17
CA ALA A 62 2.90 5.08 6.92
C ALA A 62 2.88 3.61 7.36
N MET A 63 2.16 3.29 8.46
CA MET A 63 1.96 1.90 8.88
C MET A 63 1.08 1.14 7.88
N PHE A 64 0.07 1.74 7.33
CA PHE A 64 -0.77 1.14 6.29
C PHE A 64 0.00 0.91 4.99
N ALA A 65 0.80 1.87 4.56
CA ALA A 65 1.68 1.72 3.40
C ALA A 65 2.68 0.55 3.59
N ALA A 66 3.29 0.47 4.76
CA ALA A 66 4.16 -0.65 5.13
C ALA A 66 3.40 -1.98 5.18
N THR A 67 2.14 -1.97 5.63
CA THR A 67 1.28 -3.16 5.70
C THR A 67 0.96 -3.69 4.32
N ALA A 68 0.62 -2.85 3.35
CA ALA A 68 0.40 -3.28 1.96
C ALA A 68 1.64 -4.01 1.40
N GLY A 69 2.83 -3.47 1.64
CA GLY A 69 4.10 -4.15 1.29
C GLY A 69 4.31 -5.47 2.03
N THR A 70 3.90 -5.55 3.29
CA THR A 70 4.02 -6.75 4.12
C THR A 70 3.10 -7.87 3.65
N ILE A 71 1.90 -7.56 3.19
CA ILE A 71 0.98 -8.53 2.59
C ILE A 71 1.63 -9.20 1.37
N ILE A 72 2.27 -8.41 0.50
CA ILE A 72 3.04 -8.94 -0.64
C ILE A 72 4.15 -9.86 -0.13
N SER A 73 4.87 -9.47 0.93
CA SER A 73 6.00 -10.25 1.46
C SER A 73 5.61 -11.67 1.85
N GLY A 74 4.47 -11.84 2.50
CA GLY A 74 3.95 -13.15 2.89
C GLY A 74 3.66 -14.06 1.70
N ALA A 75 3.10 -13.52 0.64
CA ALA A 75 2.77 -14.27 -0.56
C ALA A 75 4.00 -14.72 -1.36
N VAL A 76 5.06 -13.91 -1.41
CA VAL A 76 6.26 -14.18 -2.21
C VAL A 76 7.39 -14.83 -1.41
N ALA A 77 7.19 -15.06 -0.12
CA ALA A 77 8.15 -15.74 0.74
C ALA A 77 8.63 -17.06 0.14
N GLU A 78 9.93 -17.36 0.29
CA GLU A 78 10.62 -18.55 -0.25
C GLU A 78 10.65 -18.65 -1.79
N ARG A 79 10.16 -17.64 -2.51
CA ARG A 79 10.10 -17.62 -3.99
C ARG A 79 10.94 -16.53 -4.61
N ILE A 80 11.13 -15.41 -3.93
CA ILE A 80 11.76 -14.20 -4.45
C ILE A 80 13.12 -13.94 -3.82
N LYS A 81 14.03 -13.34 -4.57
CA LYS A 81 15.30 -12.82 -4.04
C LYS A 81 15.02 -11.53 -3.27
N ILE A 82 15.69 -11.34 -2.13
CA ILE A 82 15.48 -10.18 -1.25
C ILE A 82 15.66 -8.85 -2.00
N ASN A 83 16.67 -8.71 -2.85
CA ASN A 83 16.89 -7.48 -3.59
C ASN A 83 15.75 -7.15 -4.57
N SER A 84 15.20 -8.15 -5.24
CA SER A 84 14.05 -7.99 -6.12
C SER A 84 12.80 -7.61 -5.33
N PHE A 85 12.61 -8.23 -4.16
CA PHE A 85 11.53 -7.88 -3.26
C PHE A 85 11.64 -6.43 -2.76
N MET A 86 12.84 -6.00 -2.38
CA MET A 86 13.08 -4.63 -1.92
C MET A 86 12.75 -3.60 -3.02
N LEU A 87 13.13 -3.87 -4.26
CA LEU A 87 12.78 -3.00 -5.41
C LEU A 87 11.27 -2.94 -5.64
N ILE A 88 10.59 -4.08 -5.58
CA ILE A 88 9.13 -4.15 -5.75
C ILE A 88 8.44 -3.34 -4.65
N VAL A 89 8.80 -3.54 -3.39
CA VAL A 89 8.20 -2.81 -2.27
C VAL A 89 8.48 -1.31 -2.39
N PHE A 90 9.69 -0.92 -2.79
CA PHE A 90 10.02 0.48 -3.04
C PHE A 90 9.05 1.11 -4.05
N LEU A 91 8.91 0.52 -5.24
CA LEU A 91 8.01 1.03 -6.29
C LEU A 91 6.54 0.97 -5.87
N TYR A 92 6.16 -0.10 -5.18
CA TYR A 92 4.78 -0.29 -4.76
C TYR A 92 4.34 0.75 -3.74
N VAL A 93 5.16 1.01 -2.74
CA VAL A 93 4.86 1.99 -1.68
C VAL A 93 5.09 3.43 -2.14
N ALA A 94 6.02 3.65 -3.09
CA ALA A 94 6.23 4.99 -3.64
C ALA A 94 5.10 5.44 -4.56
N ILE A 95 4.51 4.53 -5.32
CA ILE A 95 3.64 4.87 -6.47
C ILE A 95 2.27 4.21 -6.34
N VAL A 96 2.21 2.87 -6.38
CA VAL A 96 0.94 2.16 -6.54
C VAL A 96 0.00 2.39 -5.36
N TYR A 97 0.49 2.13 -4.16
CA TYR A 97 -0.31 2.25 -2.95
C TYR A 97 -0.82 3.69 -2.71
N PRO A 98 0.04 4.74 -2.78
CA PRO A 98 -0.42 6.11 -2.55
C PRO A 98 -1.43 6.60 -3.58
N ILE A 99 -1.27 6.24 -4.86
CA ILE A 99 -2.24 6.61 -5.91
C ILE A 99 -3.60 6.01 -5.60
N VAL A 100 -3.66 4.72 -5.27
CA VAL A 100 -4.94 4.09 -4.93
C VAL A 100 -5.54 4.67 -3.65
N GLY A 101 -4.71 4.95 -2.64
CA GLY A 101 -5.14 5.60 -1.41
C GLY A 101 -5.67 7.02 -1.62
N SER A 102 -5.08 7.78 -2.56
CA SER A 102 -5.53 9.13 -2.87
C SER A 102 -6.96 9.19 -3.43
N TRP A 103 -7.40 8.13 -4.08
CA TRP A 103 -8.74 8.08 -4.68
C TRP A 103 -9.88 8.20 -3.67
N GLN A 104 -9.67 7.77 -2.43
CA GLN A 104 -10.67 7.92 -1.39
C GLN A 104 -10.15 8.74 -0.20
N TRP A 105 -9.05 8.36 0.43
CA TRP A 105 -8.53 9.08 1.60
C TRP A 105 -7.94 10.45 1.25
N GLY A 106 -7.39 10.59 0.05
CA GLY A 106 -6.92 11.87 -0.49
C GLY A 106 -8.01 12.72 -1.15
N SER A 107 -9.29 12.40 -0.95
CA SER A 107 -10.44 13.10 -1.55
C SER A 107 -10.54 13.03 -3.07
N GLY A 108 -9.98 11.95 -3.67
CA GLY A 108 -10.05 11.70 -5.11
C GLY A 108 -11.39 11.12 -5.58
N PHE A 109 -11.43 10.60 -6.80
CA PHE A 109 -12.66 10.25 -7.50
C PHE A 109 -13.56 9.23 -6.80
N LEU A 110 -13.00 8.34 -5.97
CA LEU A 110 -13.82 7.38 -5.24
C LEU A 110 -14.61 8.02 -4.10
N SER A 111 -14.09 9.08 -3.50
CA SER A 111 -14.79 9.82 -2.43
C SER A 111 -15.96 10.65 -2.97
N THR A 112 -15.95 10.94 -4.27
CA THR A 112 -16.91 11.82 -4.95
C THR A 112 -17.74 11.12 -6.03
N LEU A 113 -17.83 9.78 -6.00
CA LEU A 113 -18.52 8.99 -7.04
C LEU A 113 -19.96 9.43 -7.27
N THR A 114 -20.69 9.81 -6.23
CA THR A 114 -22.02 10.41 -6.30
C THR A 114 -22.19 11.46 -5.20
N GLU A 115 -23.12 12.36 -5.36
CA GLU A 115 -23.46 13.37 -4.34
C GLU A 115 -23.98 12.73 -3.03
N GLU A 116 -24.55 11.51 -3.12
CA GLU A 116 -25.19 10.84 -1.99
C GLU A 116 -24.34 9.65 -1.44
N VAL A 117 -23.55 8.99 -2.29
CA VAL A 117 -22.85 7.74 -1.91
C VAL A 117 -21.44 7.74 -2.49
N GLY A 118 -20.47 8.15 -1.70
CA GLY A 118 -19.05 7.92 -1.98
C GLY A 118 -18.63 6.48 -1.62
N PHE A 119 -17.55 5.99 -2.21
CA PHE A 119 -16.89 4.80 -1.70
C PHE A 119 -16.26 5.10 -0.34
N TYR A 120 -16.48 4.24 0.63
CA TYR A 120 -15.96 4.41 1.98
C TYR A 120 -15.23 3.18 2.47
N ASP A 121 -13.95 3.35 2.79
CA ASP A 121 -13.11 2.35 3.45
C ASP A 121 -12.54 2.95 4.72
N PHE A 122 -13.04 2.52 5.88
CA PHE A 122 -12.62 3.05 7.17
C PHE A 122 -11.24 2.54 7.59
N ALA A 123 -11.05 1.22 7.54
CA ALA A 123 -9.90 0.55 8.14
C ALA A 123 -8.89 -0.01 7.13
N GLY A 124 -9.05 0.28 5.83
CA GLY A 124 -8.12 -0.17 4.80
C GLY A 124 -8.35 -1.60 4.30
N SER A 125 -9.55 -2.16 4.47
CA SER A 125 -9.87 -3.49 3.94
C SER A 125 -9.65 -3.57 2.43
N THR A 126 -10.02 -2.53 1.71
CA THR A 126 -9.81 -2.41 0.27
C THR A 126 -8.51 -1.67 -0.04
N LEU A 127 -8.35 -0.46 0.49
CA LEU A 127 -7.24 0.42 0.13
C LEU A 127 -5.86 -0.06 0.64
N VAL A 128 -5.82 -0.92 1.65
CA VAL A 128 -4.57 -1.51 2.16
C VAL A 128 -4.50 -3.00 1.83
N HIS A 129 -5.45 -3.77 2.34
CA HIS A 129 -5.39 -5.24 2.28
C HIS A 129 -5.69 -5.77 0.88
N SER A 130 -6.72 -5.28 0.20
CA SER A 130 -7.01 -5.70 -1.17
C SER A 130 -5.94 -5.19 -2.13
N VAL A 131 -5.46 -3.97 -1.98
CA VAL A 131 -4.34 -3.45 -2.79
C VAL A 131 -3.11 -4.33 -2.61
N GLY A 132 -2.68 -4.62 -1.38
CA GLY A 132 -1.59 -5.56 -1.11
C GLY A 132 -1.85 -6.96 -1.67
N GLY A 133 -3.08 -7.44 -1.59
CA GLY A 133 -3.52 -8.73 -2.13
C GLY A 133 -3.43 -8.80 -3.66
N TRP A 134 -3.84 -7.77 -4.38
CA TRP A 134 -3.68 -7.69 -5.83
C TRP A 134 -2.21 -7.68 -6.24
N GLY A 135 -1.37 -6.89 -5.55
CA GLY A 135 0.07 -6.91 -5.76
C GLY A 135 0.67 -8.30 -5.54
N ALA A 136 0.27 -8.97 -4.46
CA ALA A 136 0.66 -10.34 -4.17
C ALA A 136 0.25 -11.31 -5.29
N LEU A 137 -1.02 -11.25 -5.74
CA LEU A 137 -1.55 -12.11 -6.79
C LEU A 137 -0.76 -11.98 -8.11
N VAL A 138 -0.50 -10.76 -8.54
CA VAL A 138 0.26 -10.51 -9.77
C VAL A 138 1.68 -11.09 -9.65
N ILE A 139 2.36 -10.82 -8.54
CA ILE A 139 3.75 -11.24 -8.36
C ILE A 139 3.87 -12.76 -8.25
N ILE A 140 2.97 -13.44 -7.49
CA ILE A 140 3.03 -14.91 -7.41
C ILE A 140 2.68 -15.58 -8.74
N SER A 141 1.83 -14.97 -9.55
CA SER A 141 1.53 -15.47 -10.89
C SER A 141 2.76 -15.44 -11.81
N LEU A 142 3.62 -14.44 -11.64
CA LEU A 142 4.88 -14.33 -12.37
C LEU A 142 5.99 -15.25 -11.81
N LEU A 143 6.04 -15.41 -10.48
CA LEU A 143 7.09 -16.23 -9.83
C LEU A 143 6.81 -17.73 -9.91
N GLY A 144 5.55 -18.13 -10.01
CA GLY A 144 5.14 -19.52 -10.00
C GLY A 144 5.18 -20.16 -8.61
N ALA A 145 5.17 -21.49 -8.58
CA ALA A 145 5.11 -22.26 -7.36
C ALA A 145 6.44 -22.25 -6.56
N ARG A 146 6.35 -22.52 -5.27
CA ARG A 146 7.54 -22.75 -4.41
C ARG A 146 8.33 -23.94 -4.90
N LYS A 147 9.65 -23.91 -4.74
CA LYS A 147 10.51 -25.05 -5.02
C LYS A 147 10.07 -26.26 -4.20
N GLY A 148 9.93 -27.41 -4.85
CA GLY A 148 9.48 -28.64 -4.21
C GLY A 148 7.97 -28.75 -3.96
N LYS A 149 7.16 -27.79 -4.45
CA LYS A 149 5.71 -27.88 -4.35
C LYS A 149 5.11 -28.96 -5.25
N PHE A 150 5.74 -29.22 -6.39
CA PHE A 150 5.33 -30.25 -7.33
C PHE A 150 6.48 -31.25 -7.53
N ASP A 151 6.15 -32.54 -7.63
CA ASP A 151 7.09 -33.60 -7.99
C ASP A 151 7.39 -33.58 -9.49
N ILE A 152 8.25 -34.54 -9.92
CA ILE A 152 8.64 -34.68 -11.34
C ILE A 152 7.45 -35.05 -12.26
N ASN A 153 6.38 -35.57 -11.68
CA ASN A 153 5.15 -35.98 -12.38
C ASN A 153 4.11 -34.84 -12.36
N GLY A 154 4.39 -33.69 -11.72
CA GLY A 154 3.46 -32.59 -11.60
C GLY A 154 2.45 -32.72 -10.46
N ASN A 155 2.57 -33.72 -9.58
CA ASN A 155 1.69 -33.88 -8.45
C ASN A 155 2.09 -32.94 -7.31
N ALA A 156 1.09 -32.39 -6.61
CA ALA A 156 1.33 -31.51 -5.47
C ALA A 156 1.90 -32.30 -4.29
N VAL A 157 3.04 -31.85 -3.78
CA VAL A 157 3.71 -32.42 -2.62
C VAL A 157 3.49 -31.50 -1.41
N ALA A 158 3.25 -32.11 -0.24
CA ALA A 158 3.19 -31.38 1.01
C ALA A 158 4.57 -30.82 1.35
N ILE A 159 4.63 -29.51 1.62
CA ILE A 159 5.85 -28.86 2.13
C ILE A 159 5.75 -28.89 3.66
N PRO A 160 6.57 -29.69 4.37
CA PRO A 160 6.57 -29.68 5.84
C PRO A 160 7.08 -28.34 6.36
N GLY A 161 6.56 -27.87 7.47
CA GLY A 161 7.03 -26.62 8.09
C GLY A 161 5.94 -25.84 8.81
N SER A 162 4.67 -26.17 8.63
CA SER A 162 3.61 -25.60 9.45
C SER A 162 3.54 -26.35 10.79
N ASN A 163 3.76 -25.63 11.87
CA ASN A 163 3.52 -26.11 13.22
C ASN A 163 2.43 -25.23 13.85
N ILE A 164 1.18 -25.64 13.70
CA ILE A 164 0.03 -24.88 14.18
C ILE A 164 0.13 -24.59 15.68
N PRO A 165 0.47 -25.55 16.56
CA PRO A 165 0.62 -25.27 17.99
C PRO A 165 1.72 -24.26 18.34
N LEU A 166 2.73 -24.12 17.48
CA LEU A 166 3.82 -23.14 17.68
C LEU A 166 3.47 -21.77 17.08
N SER A 167 2.53 -21.72 16.15
CA SER A 167 2.11 -20.49 15.46
C SER A 167 0.90 -19.82 16.12
N ALA A 168 0.19 -20.54 16.96
CA ALA A 168 -0.93 -20.06 17.75
C ALA A 168 -0.48 -19.48 19.10
#